data_a42edf153fa62c4696812ca5a4fa2e39
#
_entry.id   a42edf153fa62c4696812ca5a4fa2e39
#
_cell.length_a   1.000
_cell.length_b   1.000
_cell.length_c   1.000
_cell.angle_alpha   90.00
_cell.angle_beta   90.00
_cell.angle_gamma   90.00
#
_symmetry.space_group_name_H-M   'P 1'
#
loop_
_entity.id
_entity.type
_entity.pdbx_description
1 polymer ?
#
loop_
_entity_poly.entity_id
_entity_poly.type
_entity_poly.pdbx_seq_one_letter_code
_entity_poly.pdbx_strand_id
1 'polypeptide(L)'
;MQPRLVFLVMSAVSKAETVDQLARSLAPHRVLVHHDFSQTPEFPLTAPNVRFVPEPLRTGWAFFGFVEGIFHSLRYALAHLDFDYLQLLSPTCLPIAPLAQFEACVAGGAQAHFECVDLLEDHDALMSVGYRAFTPQDSLRHRVARRATDLYFGSSAGRRDEAGIWLRSGGGRGPQAWPAALLISALRRPSIGRHPFDESFHPYYGTAWFGARREIVEGMVRLFARPRVHDYFSGLRIAEEFLIPTILMQLVTSKGPMHHVIKTYNGARVGWFDENDLPLLRASGAFFARKFPDDPDATIRLRVLNELVAGSGWRDPARIATRQHPGAHAPPQAQAANEGALVHQVPSFARGGGAVQP
;
A
#
# COMPACT_ATOMS: atom_id res chain seq x y z
N MET A 1 -17.42 8.51 -22.99
CA MET A 1 -16.48 9.57 -22.54
C MET A 1 -15.29 8.88 -21.88
N GLN A 2 -14.05 9.27 -22.21
CA GLN A 2 -12.85 8.70 -21.62
C GLN A 2 -12.75 9.17 -20.15
N PRO A 3 -12.51 8.28 -19.18
CA PRO A 3 -12.44 8.67 -17.78
C PRO A 3 -11.20 9.53 -17.51
N ARG A 4 -11.36 10.56 -16.70
CA ARG A 4 -10.25 11.40 -16.23
C ARG A 4 -9.56 10.69 -15.08
N LEU A 5 -8.33 10.23 -15.32
CA LEU A 5 -7.56 9.48 -14.34
C LEU A 5 -6.56 10.37 -13.62
N VAL A 6 -6.38 10.10 -12.33
CA VAL A 6 -5.30 10.63 -11.50
C VAL A 6 -4.56 9.46 -10.86
N PHE A 7 -3.25 9.47 -10.97
CA PHE A 7 -2.37 8.54 -10.27
C PHE A 7 -1.74 9.23 -9.07
N LEU A 8 -1.91 8.67 -7.88
CA LEU A 8 -1.26 9.14 -6.66
C LEU A 8 -0.03 8.28 -6.38
N VAL A 9 1.14 8.88 -6.38
CA VAL A 9 2.41 8.21 -6.05
C VAL A 9 2.89 8.67 -4.69
N MET A 10 3.05 7.71 -3.76
CA MET A 10 3.61 7.95 -2.43
C MET A 10 5.10 7.66 -2.46
N SER A 11 5.94 8.68 -2.31
CA SER A 11 7.40 8.62 -2.42
C SER A 11 8.10 9.17 -1.17
N ALA A 12 9.28 8.63 -0.86
CA ALA A 12 10.13 9.09 0.23
C ALA A 12 11.63 8.88 -0.06
N VAL A 13 12.05 7.63 -0.32
CA VAL A 13 13.47 7.24 -0.45
C VAL A 13 13.86 6.78 -1.86
N SER A 14 12.92 6.81 -2.79
CA SER A 14 13.17 6.37 -4.17
C SER A 14 13.90 7.44 -4.99
N LYS A 15 14.58 7.00 -6.04
CA LYS A 15 15.23 7.91 -6.99
C LYS A 15 14.20 8.74 -7.77
N ALA A 16 14.49 10.01 -7.98
CA ALA A 16 13.63 10.92 -8.75
C ALA A 16 13.43 10.42 -10.19
N GLU A 17 14.48 9.92 -10.82
CA GLU A 17 14.48 9.41 -12.19
C GLU A 17 13.54 8.21 -12.35
N THR A 18 13.43 7.37 -11.31
CA THR A 18 12.50 6.23 -11.29
C THR A 18 11.04 6.69 -11.26
N VAL A 19 10.75 7.72 -10.45
CA VAL A 19 9.41 8.32 -10.39
C VAL A 19 9.09 9.08 -11.67
N ASP A 20 10.07 9.77 -12.26
CA ASP A 20 9.91 10.45 -13.55
C ASP A 20 9.60 9.46 -14.68
N GLN A 21 10.30 8.32 -14.73
CA GLN A 21 10.00 7.26 -15.70
C GLN A 21 8.57 6.71 -15.52
N LEU A 22 8.16 6.43 -14.27
CA LEU A 22 6.79 6.01 -13.97
C LEU A 22 5.78 7.07 -14.44
N ALA A 23 5.99 8.33 -14.09
CA ALA A 23 5.08 9.41 -14.46
C ALA A 23 4.95 9.56 -15.98
N ARG A 24 6.05 9.49 -16.72
CA ARG A 24 6.04 9.53 -18.20
C ARG A 24 5.29 8.35 -18.81
N SER A 25 5.42 7.16 -18.21
CA SER A 25 4.69 5.98 -18.67
C SER A 25 3.18 6.05 -18.42
N LEU A 26 2.73 6.97 -17.57
CA LEU A 26 1.33 7.23 -17.25
C LEU A 26 0.73 8.42 -18.05
N ALA A 27 1.52 9.07 -18.90
CA ALA A 27 1.02 10.15 -19.76
C ALA A 27 -0.07 9.64 -20.72
N PRO A 28 -1.12 10.44 -21.01
CA PRO A 28 -1.27 11.88 -20.70
C PRO A 28 -1.90 12.18 -19.32
N HIS A 29 -2.16 11.16 -18.49
CA HIS A 29 -2.85 11.35 -17.22
C HIS A 29 -2.00 12.08 -16.20
N ARG A 30 -2.67 12.74 -15.26
CA ARG A 30 -2.01 13.47 -14.17
C ARG A 30 -1.44 12.50 -13.12
N VAL A 31 -0.21 12.77 -12.70
CA VAL A 31 0.46 12.08 -11.61
C VAL A 31 0.65 13.06 -10.46
N LEU A 32 -0.05 12.79 -9.36
CA LEU A 32 0.09 13.53 -8.12
C LEU A 32 1.15 12.83 -7.26
N VAL A 33 2.19 13.54 -6.85
CA VAL A 33 3.28 12.97 -6.06
C VAL A 33 3.27 13.56 -4.66
N HIS A 34 3.05 12.72 -3.66
CA HIS A 34 3.38 13.04 -2.27
C HIS A 34 4.80 12.53 -2.01
N HIS A 35 5.73 13.46 -1.82
CA HIS A 35 7.11 13.11 -1.52
C HIS A 35 7.53 13.64 -0.16
N ASP A 36 8.09 12.76 0.67
CA ASP A 36 8.63 13.13 1.98
C ASP A 36 10.03 13.70 1.85
N PHE A 37 10.14 15.00 1.66
CA PHE A 37 11.40 15.72 1.53
C PHE A 37 12.28 15.66 2.78
N SER A 38 11.77 15.18 3.92
CA SER A 38 12.62 14.98 5.10
C SER A 38 13.54 13.77 4.97
N GLN A 39 13.22 12.83 4.07
CA GLN A 39 14.01 11.63 3.80
C GLN A 39 14.92 11.81 2.58
N THR A 40 14.42 12.46 1.53
CA THR A 40 15.20 12.79 0.33
C THR A 40 14.90 14.25 -0.05
N PRO A 41 15.71 15.21 0.43
CA PRO A 41 15.44 16.65 0.22
C PRO A 41 15.50 17.09 -1.24
N GLU A 42 16.39 16.50 -2.03
CA GLU A 42 16.56 16.80 -3.46
C GLU A 42 15.82 15.75 -4.28
N PHE A 43 14.69 16.16 -4.85
CA PHE A 43 13.83 15.26 -5.62
C PHE A 43 13.25 15.97 -6.85
N PRO A 44 14.10 16.28 -7.85
CA PRO A 44 13.68 16.99 -9.05
C PRO A 44 12.92 16.02 -9.97
N LEU A 45 11.67 16.37 -10.32
CA LEU A 45 10.88 15.68 -11.33
C LEU A 45 10.70 16.59 -12.56
N THR A 46 10.85 16.00 -13.74
CA THR A 46 10.81 16.70 -15.03
C THR A 46 9.66 16.25 -15.93
N ALA A 47 8.93 15.22 -15.55
CA ALA A 47 7.78 14.74 -16.30
C ALA A 47 6.65 15.81 -16.29
N PRO A 48 6.13 16.20 -17.47
CA PRO A 48 5.21 17.35 -17.59
C PRO A 48 3.83 17.09 -16.97
N ASN A 49 3.47 15.84 -16.75
CA ASN A 49 2.20 15.43 -16.16
C ASN A 49 2.25 15.31 -14.62
N VAL A 50 3.39 15.63 -13.99
CA VAL A 50 3.56 15.57 -12.53
C VAL A 50 3.09 16.85 -11.86
N ARG A 51 2.48 16.67 -10.69
CA ARG A 51 2.23 17.73 -9.72
C ARG A 51 2.55 17.23 -8.31
N PHE A 52 3.35 17.99 -7.56
CA PHE A 52 3.57 17.69 -6.15
C PHE A 52 2.35 18.08 -5.30
N VAL A 53 2.07 17.26 -4.29
CA VAL A 53 1.19 17.63 -3.19
C VAL A 53 1.91 18.71 -2.37
N PRO A 54 1.32 19.90 -2.17
CA PRO A 54 1.93 20.92 -1.33
C PRO A 54 1.96 20.49 0.13
N GLU A 55 2.93 21.00 0.88
CA GLU A 55 3.09 20.73 2.31
C GLU A 55 3.04 19.22 2.64
N PRO A 56 3.88 18.40 2.00
CA PRO A 56 3.80 16.96 2.19
C PRO A 56 4.17 16.58 3.63
N LEU A 57 3.43 15.61 4.13
CA LEU A 57 3.62 15.12 5.49
C LEU A 57 4.83 14.17 5.56
N ARG A 58 5.48 14.12 6.73
CA ARG A 58 6.51 13.13 7.00
C ARG A 58 5.91 11.74 7.01
N THR A 59 6.51 10.87 6.24
CA THR A 59 6.12 9.47 6.16
C THR A 59 7.22 8.59 6.76
N GLY A 60 7.00 7.30 6.76
CA GLY A 60 8.01 6.32 7.19
C GLY A 60 7.44 4.93 7.02
N TRP A 61 8.30 3.97 6.74
CA TRP A 61 7.85 2.60 6.61
C TRP A 61 7.18 2.12 7.90
N ALA A 62 5.96 1.62 7.77
CA ALA A 62 5.13 1.13 8.87
C ALA A 62 4.62 2.20 9.87
N PHE A 63 4.87 3.47 9.64
CA PHE A 63 4.36 4.54 10.49
C PHE A 63 3.05 5.09 9.96
N PHE A 64 2.21 5.57 10.87
CA PHE A 64 0.91 6.15 10.53
C PHE A 64 1.00 7.40 9.64
N GLY A 65 2.13 8.10 9.65
CA GLY A 65 2.39 9.22 8.74
C GLY A 65 2.27 8.86 7.26
N PHE A 66 2.48 7.59 6.88
CA PHE A 66 2.21 7.13 5.52
C PHE A 66 0.71 7.19 5.19
N VAL A 67 -0.14 6.76 6.13
CA VAL A 67 -1.60 6.86 6.01
C VAL A 67 -2.04 8.32 5.95
N GLU A 68 -1.54 9.15 6.86
CA GLU A 68 -1.85 10.59 6.86
C GLU A 68 -1.45 11.25 5.54
N GLY A 69 -0.29 10.89 4.99
CA GLY A 69 0.18 11.36 3.68
C GLY A 69 -0.76 10.97 2.54
N ILE A 70 -1.28 9.73 2.55
CA ILE A 70 -2.30 9.29 1.58
C ILE A 70 -3.55 10.19 1.72
N PHE A 71 -4.13 10.30 2.91
CA PHE A 71 -5.37 11.06 3.10
C PHE A 71 -5.19 12.57 2.90
N HIS A 72 -4.01 13.13 3.20
CA HIS A 72 -3.65 14.50 2.82
C HIS A 72 -3.70 14.68 1.30
N SER A 73 -3.11 13.74 0.57
CA SER A 73 -3.10 13.75 -0.89
C SER A 73 -4.48 13.57 -1.51
N LEU A 74 -5.33 12.71 -0.91
CA LEU A 74 -6.72 12.53 -1.36
C LEU A 74 -7.53 13.81 -1.17
N ARG A 75 -7.39 14.50 -0.02
CA ARG A 75 -8.03 15.81 0.21
C ARG A 75 -7.58 16.84 -0.83
N TYR A 76 -6.27 16.89 -1.08
CA TYR A 76 -5.73 17.80 -2.09
C TYR A 76 -6.28 17.50 -3.49
N ALA A 77 -6.30 16.21 -3.88
CA ALA A 77 -6.86 15.80 -5.17
C ALA A 77 -8.33 16.21 -5.34
N LEU A 78 -9.15 15.96 -4.31
CA LEU A 78 -10.57 16.33 -4.31
C LEU A 78 -10.82 17.84 -4.43
N ALA A 79 -9.97 18.64 -3.81
CA ALA A 79 -10.11 20.10 -3.81
C ALA A 79 -9.59 20.76 -5.10
N HIS A 80 -8.60 20.18 -5.77
CA HIS A 80 -7.85 20.88 -6.81
C HIS A 80 -7.79 20.16 -8.15
N LEU A 81 -8.24 18.91 -8.23
CA LEU A 81 -8.23 18.13 -9.46
C LEU A 81 -9.63 17.68 -9.83
N ASP A 82 -9.91 17.72 -11.12
CA ASP A 82 -11.10 17.12 -11.68
C ASP A 82 -10.74 15.74 -12.21
N PHE A 83 -11.32 14.69 -11.59
CA PHE A 83 -11.07 13.30 -11.93
C PHE A 83 -12.30 12.42 -11.68
N ASP A 84 -12.38 11.33 -12.43
CA ASP A 84 -13.43 10.33 -12.29
C ASP A 84 -12.92 9.11 -11.49
N TYR A 85 -11.60 8.84 -11.56
CA TYR A 85 -10.97 7.71 -10.91
C TYR A 85 -9.54 8.03 -10.45
N LEU A 86 -9.18 7.59 -9.25
CA LEU A 86 -7.83 7.73 -8.68
C LEU A 86 -7.22 6.35 -8.42
N GLN A 87 -5.96 6.16 -8.83
CA GLN A 87 -5.17 4.94 -8.58
C GLN A 87 -3.95 5.25 -7.71
N LEU A 88 -3.82 4.55 -6.59
CA LEU A 88 -2.65 4.64 -5.70
C LEU A 88 -1.51 3.77 -6.24
N LEU A 89 -0.31 4.34 -6.31
CA LEU A 89 0.92 3.70 -6.76
C LEU A 89 2.08 3.98 -5.81
N SER A 90 3.14 3.18 -5.90
CA SER A 90 4.46 3.47 -5.33
C SER A 90 5.48 3.76 -6.44
N PRO A 91 6.63 4.36 -6.14
CA PRO A 91 7.71 4.58 -7.10
C PRO A 91 8.20 3.30 -7.80
N THR A 92 8.10 2.17 -7.10
CA THR A 92 8.50 0.85 -7.61
C THR A 92 7.39 0.12 -8.38
N CYS A 93 6.25 0.79 -8.64
CA CYS A 93 5.24 0.30 -9.58
C CYS A 93 5.61 0.62 -11.02
N LEU A 94 5.07 -0.17 -11.95
CA LEU A 94 4.97 0.17 -13.37
C LEU A 94 3.60 -0.27 -13.91
N PRO A 95 3.08 0.42 -14.94
CA PRO A 95 2.06 -0.18 -15.78
C PRO A 95 2.63 -1.42 -16.48
N ILE A 96 1.81 -2.46 -16.64
CA ILE A 96 2.15 -3.71 -17.33
C ILE A 96 1.17 -4.06 -18.43
N ALA A 97 0.28 -3.13 -18.74
CA ALA A 97 -0.67 -3.19 -19.86
C ALA A 97 -0.83 -1.78 -20.44
N PRO A 98 -1.30 -1.65 -21.70
CA PRO A 98 -1.62 -0.36 -22.30
C PRO A 98 -2.65 0.41 -21.46
N LEU A 99 -2.42 1.71 -21.24
CA LEU A 99 -3.31 2.54 -20.43
C LEU A 99 -4.75 2.60 -20.98
N ALA A 100 -4.92 2.52 -22.28
CA ALA A 100 -6.25 2.47 -22.90
C ALA A 100 -7.10 1.28 -22.40
N GLN A 101 -6.48 0.14 -22.09
CA GLN A 101 -7.17 -0.99 -21.49
C GLN A 101 -7.58 -0.71 -20.04
N PHE A 102 -6.72 -0.05 -19.28
CA PHE A 102 -7.05 0.40 -17.93
C PHE A 102 -8.19 1.41 -17.92
N GLU A 103 -8.15 2.40 -18.81
CA GLU A 103 -9.22 3.39 -18.99
C GLU A 103 -10.56 2.71 -19.32
N ALA A 104 -10.57 1.74 -20.24
CA ALA A 104 -11.76 0.99 -20.58
C ALA A 104 -12.31 0.17 -19.40
N CYS A 105 -11.42 -0.44 -18.61
CA CYS A 105 -11.79 -1.19 -17.43
C CYS A 105 -12.48 -0.29 -16.39
N VAL A 106 -11.90 0.87 -16.05
CA VAL A 106 -12.47 1.75 -15.02
C VAL A 106 -13.70 2.52 -15.49
N ALA A 107 -13.88 2.73 -16.80
CA ALA A 107 -15.05 3.39 -17.35
C ALA A 107 -16.35 2.61 -17.11
N GLY A 108 -16.32 1.29 -17.26
CA GLY A 108 -17.49 0.41 -17.12
C GLY A 108 -17.51 -0.41 -15.83
N GLY A 109 -16.46 -0.30 -15.01
CA GLY A 109 -16.17 -1.21 -13.92
C GLY A 109 -16.79 -0.86 -12.57
N ALA A 110 -16.28 -1.55 -11.57
CA ALA A 110 -16.66 -1.40 -10.17
C ALA A 110 -16.32 0.00 -9.61
N GLN A 111 -16.91 0.33 -8.47
CA GLN A 111 -16.67 1.60 -7.79
C GLN A 111 -15.24 1.72 -7.23
N ALA A 112 -14.68 0.59 -6.81
CA ALA A 112 -13.27 0.52 -6.40
C ALA A 112 -12.69 -0.88 -6.70
N HIS A 113 -11.34 -0.91 -6.80
CA HIS A 113 -10.57 -2.09 -7.10
C HIS A 113 -9.49 -2.25 -6.03
N PHE A 114 -9.59 -3.29 -5.23
CA PHE A 114 -8.67 -3.59 -4.13
C PHE A 114 -8.83 -5.04 -3.67
N GLU A 115 -7.87 -5.54 -2.89
CA GLU A 115 -7.97 -6.84 -2.21
C GLU A 115 -8.23 -6.68 -0.73
N CYS A 116 -9.08 -7.54 -0.21
CA CYS A 116 -9.29 -7.68 1.22
C CYS A 116 -9.83 -9.06 1.58
N VAL A 117 -9.62 -9.42 2.83
CA VAL A 117 -10.24 -10.55 3.51
C VAL A 117 -11.01 -10.06 4.72
N ASP A 118 -12.06 -10.77 5.11
CA ASP A 118 -12.73 -10.54 6.38
C ASP A 118 -11.78 -10.89 7.51
N LEU A 119 -11.47 -9.90 8.35
CA LEU A 119 -10.49 -10.07 9.41
C LEU A 119 -10.92 -11.11 10.46
N LEU A 120 -12.20 -11.31 10.67
CA LEU A 120 -12.72 -12.24 11.67
C LEU A 120 -12.81 -13.69 11.15
N GLU A 121 -12.80 -13.85 9.84
CA GLU A 121 -12.82 -15.17 9.20
C GLU A 121 -11.41 -15.67 8.87
N ASP A 122 -10.42 -14.78 8.78
CA ASP A 122 -9.04 -15.12 8.48
C ASP A 122 -8.15 -15.03 9.73
N HIS A 123 -7.79 -16.20 10.28
CA HIS A 123 -7.00 -16.27 11.50
C HIS A 123 -5.61 -15.63 11.35
N ASP A 124 -4.94 -15.81 10.22
CA ASP A 124 -3.58 -15.29 10.00
C ASP A 124 -3.60 -13.76 9.86
N ALA A 125 -4.60 -13.21 9.17
CA ALA A 125 -4.82 -11.78 9.09
C ALA A 125 -5.12 -11.19 10.47
N LEU A 126 -5.99 -11.83 11.24
CA LEU A 126 -6.34 -11.41 12.60
C LEU A 126 -5.12 -11.41 13.53
N MET A 127 -4.29 -12.45 13.46
CA MET A 127 -3.03 -12.50 14.20
C MET A 127 -2.06 -11.40 13.75
N SER A 128 -1.91 -11.22 12.46
CA SER A 128 -1.05 -10.19 11.88
C SER A 128 -1.42 -8.79 12.38
N VAL A 129 -2.69 -8.40 12.29
CA VAL A 129 -3.18 -7.10 12.78
C VAL A 129 -2.97 -6.98 14.28
N GLY A 130 -3.22 -8.03 15.02
CA GLY A 130 -3.05 -8.03 16.47
C GLY A 130 -1.64 -7.77 16.96
N TYR A 131 -0.61 -8.07 16.16
CA TYR A 131 0.79 -7.76 16.50
C TYR A 131 1.23 -6.36 16.10
N ARG A 132 0.46 -5.66 15.27
CA ARG A 132 0.89 -4.40 14.67
C ARG A 132 0.72 -3.16 15.53
N ALA A 133 0.05 -3.29 16.67
CA ALA A 133 -0.07 -2.16 17.56
C ALA A 133 1.31 -1.77 18.13
N PHE A 134 1.70 -0.54 18.04
CA PHE A 134 2.71 0.24 18.74
C PHE A 134 4.05 0.57 18.14
N THR A 135 4.52 1.65 18.70
CA THR A 135 5.88 2.13 18.97
C THR A 135 6.95 1.79 17.92
N PRO A 136 7.99 2.62 17.81
CA PRO A 136 9.05 2.40 16.83
C PRO A 136 9.51 0.95 16.84
N GLN A 137 9.65 0.39 15.64
CA GLN A 137 10.22 -0.94 15.46
C GLN A 137 11.58 -0.98 16.14
N ASP A 138 11.99 -2.18 16.58
CA ASP A 138 13.29 -2.47 17.17
C ASP A 138 13.55 -1.90 18.56
N SER A 139 12.64 -1.12 19.13
CA SER A 139 12.77 -0.72 20.53
C SER A 139 12.58 -1.93 21.44
N LEU A 140 13.28 -1.93 22.59
CA LEU A 140 13.06 -2.92 23.64
C LEU A 140 11.59 -2.98 24.05
N ARG A 141 10.95 -1.80 24.14
CA ARG A 141 9.52 -1.66 24.45
C ARG A 141 8.64 -2.41 23.46
N HIS A 142 8.93 -2.34 22.15
CA HIS A 142 8.18 -3.08 21.14
C HIS A 142 8.36 -4.60 21.29
N ARG A 143 9.61 -5.07 21.51
CA ARG A 143 9.88 -6.50 21.71
C ARG A 143 9.16 -7.07 22.94
N VAL A 144 9.18 -6.30 24.05
CA VAL A 144 8.47 -6.68 25.28
C VAL A 144 6.96 -6.68 25.09
N ALA A 145 6.40 -5.65 24.44
CA ALA A 145 4.98 -5.57 24.14
C ALA A 145 4.50 -6.72 23.25
N ARG A 146 5.29 -7.08 22.24
CA ARG A 146 5.01 -8.22 21.36
C ARG A 146 4.98 -9.52 22.15
N ARG A 147 6.03 -9.77 22.96
CA ARG A 147 6.11 -10.99 23.77
C ARG A 147 4.95 -11.11 24.75
N ALA A 148 4.60 -9.99 25.40
CA ALA A 148 3.46 -9.95 26.32
C ALA A 148 2.13 -10.22 25.58
N THR A 149 1.99 -9.74 24.36
CA THR A 149 0.82 -10.01 23.50
C THR A 149 0.70 -11.50 23.19
N ASP A 150 1.81 -12.13 22.80
CA ASP A 150 1.85 -13.55 22.49
C ASP A 150 1.42 -14.41 23.69
N LEU A 151 1.92 -14.06 24.88
CA LEU A 151 1.55 -14.75 26.13
C LEU A 151 0.09 -14.52 26.52
N TYR A 152 -0.44 -13.34 26.28
CA TYR A 152 -1.82 -13.00 26.67
C TYR A 152 -2.87 -13.61 25.75
N PHE A 153 -2.67 -13.55 24.44
CA PHE A 153 -3.68 -13.97 23.48
C PHE A 153 -3.51 -15.42 23.00
N GLY A 154 -2.31 -15.97 23.06
CA GLY A 154 -2.03 -17.27 22.49
C GLY A 154 -2.43 -17.34 21.02
N SER A 155 -3.08 -18.43 20.64
CA SER A 155 -3.61 -18.65 19.28
C SER A 155 -4.98 -18.01 19.04
N SER A 156 -5.69 -17.56 20.09
CA SER A 156 -7.01 -16.94 19.97
C SER A 156 -6.89 -15.43 19.83
N ALA A 157 -7.03 -14.92 18.64
CA ALA A 157 -6.72 -13.52 18.39
C ALA A 157 -7.93 -12.59 18.41
N GLY A 158 -9.12 -13.06 18.15
CA GLY A 158 -10.33 -12.26 18.17
C GLY A 158 -11.57 -13.15 18.05
N ARG A 159 -12.72 -12.59 18.42
CA ARG A 159 -14.03 -13.27 18.32
C ARG A 159 -15.13 -12.24 18.13
N ARG A 160 -16.24 -12.68 17.57
CA ARG A 160 -17.50 -11.97 17.69
C ARG A 160 -18.13 -12.39 19.02
N ASP A 161 -18.51 -11.44 19.86
CA ASP A 161 -19.24 -11.69 21.10
C ASP A 161 -20.73 -11.30 20.97
N GLU A 162 -21.50 -11.48 22.05
CA GLU A 162 -22.93 -11.13 22.08
C GLU A 162 -23.18 -9.62 21.98
N ALA A 163 -22.20 -8.80 22.31
CA ALA A 163 -22.28 -7.34 22.30
C ALA A 163 -21.75 -6.71 21.01
N GLY A 164 -21.11 -7.49 20.14
CA GLY A 164 -20.56 -6.98 18.89
C GLY A 164 -19.28 -7.66 18.42
N ILE A 165 -18.49 -6.93 17.66
CA ILE A 165 -17.22 -7.38 17.10
C ILE A 165 -16.09 -6.81 17.93
N TRP A 166 -15.17 -7.66 18.37
CA TRP A 166 -14.00 -7.21 19.07
C TRP A 166 -12.72 -7.94 18.62
N LEU A 167 -11.61 -7.20 18.68
CA LEU A 167 -10.31 -7.69 18.32
C LEU A 167 -9.45 -7.80 19.58
N ARG A 168 -9.07 -9.02 19.96
CA ARG A 168 -8.16 -9.29 21.06
C ARG A 168 -8.60 -8.72 22.41
N SER A 169 -9.86 -8.77 22.73
CA SER A 169 -10.39 -8.39 24.04
C SER A 169 -10.51 -9.58 25.00
N GLY A 170 -10.55 -10.80 24.49
CA GLY A 170 -10.54 -11.97 25.31
C GLY A 170 -9.15 -12.25 25.86
N GLY A 171 -8.98 -12.20 27.16
CA GLY A 171 -7.73 -12.51 27.82
C GLY A 171 -7.27 -13.94 27.55
N GLY A 172 -5.96 -14.13 27.52
CA GLY A 172 -5.36 -15.44 27.61
C GLY A 172 -5.80 -16.16 28.89
N ARG A 173 -5.85 -17.48 28.86
CA ARG A 173 -6.13 -18.29 30.01
C ARG A 173 -4.82 -18.75 30.64
N GLY A 174 -4.72 -18.70 31.97
CA GLY A 174 -3.58 -19.16 32.72
C GLY A 174 -2.94 -18.09 33.60
N PRO A 175 -2.03 -18.48 34.49
CA PRO A 175 -1.46 -17.59 35.52
C PRO A 175 -0.64 -16.43 34.93
N GLN A 176 -0.16 -16.56 33.70
CA GLN A 176 0.62 -15.52 33.01
C GLN A 176 -0.26 -14.46 32.30
N ALA A 177 -1.55 -14.74 32.16
CA ALA A 177 -2.45 -13.86 31.40
C ALA A 177 -2.64 -12.50 32.08
N TRP A 178 -2.77 -12.47 33.40
CA TRP A 178 -3.01 -11.24 34.15
C TRP A 178 -1.79 -10.28 34.12
N PRO A 179 -0.55 -10.71 34.45
CA PRO A 179 0.61 -9.81 34.33
C PRO A 179 0.89 -9.42 32.88
N ALA A 180 0.64 -10.30 31.92
CA ALA A 180 0.76 -9.95 30.51
C ALA A 180 -0.27 -8.88 30.09
N ALA A 181 -1.52 -8.97 30.56
CA ALA A 181 -2.56 -7.99 30.31
C ALA A 181 -2.19 -6.62 30.88
N LEU A 182 -1.68 -6.57 32.12
CA LEU A 182 -1.21 -5.33 32.74
C LEU A 182 -0.05 -4.72 31.95
N LEU A 183 0.93 -5.54 31.55
CA LEU A 183 2.07 -5.07 30.78
C LEU A 183 1.63 -4.56 29.41
N ILE A 184 0.72 -5.26 28.74
CA ILE A 184 0.14 -4.82 27.49
C ILE A 184 -0.60 -3.51 27.67
N SER A 185 -1.42 -3.35 28.69
CA SER A 185 -2.16 -2.11 28.96
C SER A 185 -1.25 -0.93 29.25
N ALA A 186 -0.13 -1.16 29.94
CA ALA A 186 0.87 -0.13 30.20
C ALA A 186 1.69 0.28 28.97
N LEU A 187 1.98 -0.68 28.10
CA LEU A 187 2.78 -0.46 26.90
C LEU A 187 1.94 -0.06 25.70
N ARG A 188 0.68 -0.37 25.72
CA ARG A 188 -0.26 -0.22 24.62
C ARG A 188 -1.38 0.71 24.99
N ARG A 189 -1.40 1.83 24.33
CA ARG A 189 -2.61 2.65 24.31
C ARG A 189 -3.64 2.03 23.33
N PRO A 190 -4.79 2.41 23.39
CA PRO A 190 -6.18 1.96 23.37
C PRO A 190 -6.56 0.84 22.41
N SER A 191 -5.63 0.13 21.79
CA SER A 191 -5.95 -0.90 20.76
C SER A 191 -6.60 -2.17 21.31
N ILE A 192 -6.64 -2.38 22.61
CA ILE A 192 -7.18 -3.61 23.21
C ILE A 192 -8.62 -3.46 23.74
N GLY A 193 -9.19 -2.33 23.78
CA GLY A 193 -10.53 -2.20 24.37
C GLY A 193 -11.40 -1.11 23.77
N ARG A 194 -10.89 -0.39 22.80
CA ARG A 194 -11.62 0.72 22.18
C ARG A 194 -11.39 0.74 20.69
N HIS A 195 -11.87 -0.27 20.00
CA HIS A 195 -11.89 -0.28 18.54
C HIS A 195 -13.19 0.38 18.00
N PRO A 196 -13.16 0.86 16.76
CA PRO A 196 -14.34 1.47 16.13
C PRO A 196 -15.34 0.46 15.56
N PHE A 197 -15.04 -0.86 15.66
CA PHE A 197 -15.80 -1.89 14.97
C PHE A 197 -17.07 -2.26 15.69
N ASP A 198 -18.12 -2.45 14.89
CA ASP A 198 -19.44 -2.94 15.27
C ASP A 198 -20.10 -3.53 14.00
N GLU A 199 -21.36 -3.87 14.04
CA GLU A 199 -22.08 -4.42 12.88
C GLU A 199 -22.11 -3.46 11.69
N SER A 200 -22.05 -2.15 11.94
CA SER A 200 -22.05 -1.12 10.90
C SER A 200 -20.65 -0.75 10.39
N PHE A 201 -19.60 -1.17 11.07
CA PHE A 201 -18.21 -0.89 10.72
C PHE A 201 -17.34 -2.12 10.93
N HIS A 202 -17.47 -3.07 10.00
CA HIS A 202 -16.82 -4.37 10.05
C HIS A 202 -15.33 -4.27 9.64
N PRO A 203 -14.40 -4.99 10.30
CA PRO A 203 -12.97 -4.92 10.02
C PRO A 203 -12.58 -5.82 8.84
N TYR A 204 -11.79 -5.25 7.92
CA TYR A 204 -11.18 -5.96 6.79
C TYR A 204 -9.66 -5.73 6.75
N TYR A 205 -8.95 -6.73 6.27
CA TYR A 205 -7.51 -6.68 6.09
C TYR A 205 -7.14 -6.94 4.63
N GLY A 206 -6.11 -6.25 4.13
CA GLY A 206 -5.66 -6.43 2.75
C GLY A 206 -4.41 -5.64 2.44
N THR A 207 -4.23 -5.27 1.19
CA THR A 207 -3.13 -4.40 0.77
C THR A 207 -3.55 -2.93 0.80
N ALA A 208 -2.56 -2.03 0.86
CA ALA A 208 -2.81 -0.58 0.74
C ALA A 208 -3.18 -0.14 -0.68
N TRP A 209 -2.95 -0.99 -1.67
CA TRP A 209 -3.07 -0.61 -3.08
C TRP A 209 -4.51 -0.69 -3.55
N PHE A 210 -5.03 0.45 -3.94
CA PHE A 210 -6.40 0.56 -4.42
C PHE A 210 -6.50 1.54 -5.60
N GLY A 211 -7.57 1.37 -6.34
CA GLY A 211 -8.10 2.39 -7.22
C GLY A 211 -9.57 2.61 -6.89
N ALA A 212 -10.06 3.84 -6.97
CA ALA A 212 -11.43 4.16 -6.60
C ALA A 212 -11.98 5.34 -7.39
N ARG A 213 -13.30 5.34 -7.61
CA ARG A 213 -14.03 6.47 -8.18
C ARG A 213 -14.05 7.64 -7.19
N ARG A 214 -14.23 8.85 -7.72
CA ARG A 214 -14.21 10.10 -6.96
C ARG A 214 -15.14 10.06 -5.74
N GLU A 215 -16.37 9.60 -5.89
CA GLU A 215 -17.35 9.53 -4.80
C GLU A 215 -16.90 8.61 -3.66
N ILE A 216 -16.18 7.53 -3.99
CA ILE A 216 -15.58 6.63 -2.98
C ILE A 216 -14.43 7.32 -2.26
N VAL A 217 -13.56 8.02 -3.00
CA VAL A 217 -12.46 8.82 -2.40
C VAL A 217 -13.01 9.88 -1.45
N GLU A 218 -14.10 10.56 -1.79
CA GLU A 218 -14.80 11.50 -0.89
C GLU A 218 -15.31 10.81 0.38
N GLY A 219 -15.90 9.63 0.24
CA GLY A 219 -16.33 8.80 1.35
C GLY A 219 -15.17 8.39 2.26
N MET A 220 -14.03 7.97 1.66
CA MET A 220 -12.83 7.61 2.41
C MET A 220 -12.34 8.76 3.28
N VAL A 221 -12.24 9.97 2.71
CA VAL A 221 -11.80 11.16 3.46
C VAL A 221 -12.76 11.47 4.61
N ARG A 222 -14.07 11.38 4.40
CA ARG A 222 -15.09 11.61 5.45
C ARG A 222 -14.99 10.57 6.58
N LEU A 223 -14.82 9.28 6.25
CA LEU A 223 -14.70 8.23 7.26
C LEU A 223 -13.39 8.34 8.05
N PHE A 224 -12.29 8.63 7.38
CA PHE A 224 -10.99 8.83 8.03
C PHE A 224 -11.00 9.99 9.02
N ALA A 225 -11.75 11.05 8.73
CA ALA A 225 -11.89 12.22 9.61
C ALA A 225 -12.68 11.95 10.90
N ARG A 226 -13.33 10.78 11.05
CA ARG A 226 -14.05 10.44 12.30
C ARG A 226 -13.04 10.18 13.42
N PRO A 227 -13.09 10.89 14.56
CA PRO A 227 -12.10 10.74 15.63
C PRO A 227 -11.94 9.29 16.10
N ARG A 228 -13.03 8.54 16.27
CA ARG A 228 -13.00 7.14 16.70
C ARG A 228 -12.21 6.24 15.73
N VAL A 229 -12.26 6.52 14.42
CA VAL A 229 -11.50 5.79 13.39
C VAL A 229 -10.05 6.24 13.40
N HIS A 230 -9.81 7.55 13.28
CA HIS A 230 -8.47 8.11 13.25
C HIS A 230 -7.63 7.72 14.48
N ASP A 231 -8.19 7.90 15.68
CA ASP A 231 -7.49 7.64 16.94
C ASP A 231 -7.13 6.17 17.11
N TYR A 232 -8.02 5.25 16.70
CA TYR A 232 -7.71 3.83 16.75
C TYR A 232 -6.56 3.46 15.83
N PHE A 233 -6.66 3.86 14.56
CA PHE A 233 -5.68 3.45 13.55
C PHE A 233 -4.32 4.18 13.71
N SER A 234 -4.31 5.39 14.29
CA SER A 234 -3.06 6.11 14.56
C SER A 234 -2.13 5.40 15.56
N GLY A 235 -2.68 4.50 16.37
CA GLY A 235 -1.92 3.62 17.26
C GLY A 235 -1.38 2.35 16.60
N LEU A 236 -1.65 2.10 15.33
CA LEU A 236 -1.27 0.87 14.65
C LEU A 236 -0.07 1.08 13.71
N ARG A 237 0.76 0.05 13.64
CA ARG A 237 1.82 -0.06 12.62
C ARG A 237 1.26 -0.70 11.36
N ILE A 238 1.75 -0.24 10.18
CA ILE A 238 1.28 -0.70 8.88
C ILE A 238 -0.26 -0.60 8.84
N ALA A 239 -0.77 0.53 9.35
CA ALA A 239 -2.21 0.75 9.50
C ALA A 239 -2.93 0.79 8.15
N GLU A 240 -2.23 1.14 7.09
CA GLU A 240 -2.76 1.23 5.73
C GLU A 240 -3.37 -0.07 5.23
N GLU A 241 -2.76 -1.21 5.58
CA GLU A 241 -3.25 -2.54 5.16
C GLU A 241 -4.50 -3.00 5.93
N PHE A 242 -4.84 -2.28 6.98
CA PHE A 242 -6.05 -2.54 7.75
C PHE A 242 -7.09 -1.43 7.55
N LEU A 243 -6.69 -0.18 7.63
CA LEU A 243 -7.59 0.96 7.52
C LEU A 243 -8.20 1.09 6.11
N ILE A 244 -7.37 1.04 5.07
CA ILE A 244 -7.83 1.28 3.69
C ILE A 244 -8.86 0.24 3.25
N PRO A 245 -8.62 -1.07 3.34
CA PRO A 245 -9.65 -2.06 2.97
C PRO A 245 -10.88 -1.98 3.86
N THR A 246 -10.73 -1.69 5.17
CA THR A 246 -11.87 -1.50 6.06
C THR A 246 -12.76 -0.33 5.61
N ILE A 247 -12.17 0.83 5.34
CA ILE A 247 -12.94 2.01 4.89
C ILE A 247 -13.57 1.75 3.52
N LEU A 248 -12.84 1.15 2.58
CA LEU A 248 -13.38 0.87 1.24
C LEU A 248 -14.57 -0.06 1.29
N MET A 249 -14.51 -1.13 2.07
CA MET A 249 -15.62 -2.07 2.23
C MET A 249 -16.90 -1.46 2.84
N GLN A 250 -16.75 -0.36 3.59
CA GLN A 250 -17.91 0.40 4.10
C GLN A 250 -18.60 1.26 3.05
N LEU A 251 -17.92 1.53 1.94
CA LEU A 251 -18.37 2.52 0.96
C LEU A 251 -18.84 1.90 -0.35
N VAL A 252 -18.28 0.74 -0.71
CA VAL A 252 -18.54 0.15 -2.01
C VAL A 252 -19.70 -0.82 -1.98
N THR A 253 -20.55 -0.74 -2.99
CA THR A 253 -21.54 -1.77 -3.32
C THR A 253 -21.06 -2.68 -4.46
N SER A 254 -20.04 -2.23 -5.22
CA SER A 254 -19.43 -2.97 -6.31
C SER A 254 -17.91 -2.87 -6.22
N LYS A 255 -17.28 -4.01 -5.91
CA LYS A 255 -15.82 -4.17 -5.78
C LYS A 255 -15.28 -4.97 -6.96
N GLY A 256 -14.22 -4.46 -7.59
CA GLY A 256 -13.42 -5.18 -8.57
C GLY A 256 -12.14 -5.77 -7.95
N PRO A 257 -11.46 -6.67 -8.69
CA PRO A 257 -10.15 -7.18 -8.29
C PRO A 257 -9.12 -6.04 -8.26
N MET A 258 -8.11 -6.17 -7.42
CA MET A 258 -6.99 -5.23 -7.36
C MET A 258 -6.27 -5.15 -8.72
N HIS A 259 -5.90 -3.95 -9.13
CA HIS A 259 -5.21 -3.70 -10.40
C HIS A 259 -3.70 -4.01 -10.37
N HIS A 260 -3.18 -4.46 -9.23
CA HIS A 260 -1.77 -4.75 -9.05
C HIS A 260 -1.47 -6.24 -8.98
N VAL A 261 -0.40 -6.66 -9.65
CA VAL A 261 0.31 -7.90 -9.34
C VAL A 261 1.46 -7.60 -8.39
N ILE A 262 1.53 -8.36 -7.31
CA ILE A 262 2.59 -8.26 -6.30
C ILE A 262 3.32 -9.59 -6.26
N LYS A 263 4.63 -9.59 -6.60
CA LYS A 263 5.47 -10.78 -6.47
C LYS A 263 5.76 -11.04 -4.99
N THR A 264 5.49 -12.25 -4.55
CA THR A 264 5.78 -12.67 -3.17
C THR A 264 6.72 -13.87 -3.16
N TYR A 265 7.67 -13.89 -2.22
CA TYR A 265 8.51 -15.04 -1.94
C TYR A 265 8.00 -15.78 -0.70
N ASN A 266 7.88 -17.11 -0.79
CA ASN A 266 7.42 -17.97 0.31
C ASN A 266 6.15 -17.44 0.99
N GLY A 267 5.28 -16.82 0.20
CA GLY A 267 4.01 -16.33 0.66
C GLY A 267 4.03 -15.08 1.55
N ALA A 268 5.19 -14.52 1.89
CA ALA A 268 5.26 -13.49 2.93
C ALA A 268 6.05 -12.23 2.53
N ARG A 269 7.07 -12.34 1.72
CA ARG A 269 7.92 -11.19 1.36
C ARG A 269 7.61 -10.71 -0.03
N VAL A 270 7.39 -9.41 -0.16
CA VAL A 270 7.27 -8.78 -1.48
C VAL A 270 8.63 -8.80 -2.18
N GLY A 271 8.67 -9.47 -3.33
CA GLY A 271 9.87 -9.64 -4.14
C GLY A 271 10.03 -8.55 -5.20
N TRP A 272 11.22 -8.50 -5.76
CA TRP A 272 11.52 -7.69 -6.94
C TRP A 272 11.26 -8.49 -8.21
N PHE A 273 10.67 -7.86 -9.22
CA PHE A 273 10.54 -8.47 -10.53
C PHE A 273 11.88 -8.44 -11.28
N ASP A 274 12.13 -9.51 -12.00
CA ASP A 274 13.26 -9.66 -12.92
C ASP A 274 12.77 -10.11 -14.30
N GLU A 275 13.71 -10.31 -15.25
CA GLU A 275 13.40 -10.64 -16.63
C GLU A 275 12.66 -11.98 -16.81
N ASN A 276 12.81 -12.89 -15.86
CA ASN A 276 12.14 -14.19 -15.87
C ASN A 276 10.64 -14.07 -15.53
N ASP A 277 10.23 -12.97 -14.91
CA ASP A 277 8.84 -12.73 -14.54
C ASP A 277 7.99 -12.17 -15.69
N LEU A 278 8.57 -11.82 -16.82
CA LEU A 278 7.82 -11.22 -17.94
C LEU A 278 6.62 -12.05 -18.41
N PRO A 279 6.73 -13.39 -18.53
CA PRO A 279 5.58 -14.23 -18.87
C PRO A 279 4.47 -14.15 -17.83
N LEU A 280 4.82 -14.12 -16.53
CA LEU A 280 3.88 -13.97 -15.43
C LEU A 280 3.15 -12.61 -15.52
N LEU A 281 3.90 -11.53 -15.71
CA LEU A 281 3.33 -10.19 -15.84
C LEU A 281 2.36 -10.10 -17.00
N ARG A 282 2.72 -10.67 -18.16
CA ARG A 282 1.87 -10.70 -19.36
C ARG A 282 0.58 -11.50 -19.16
N ALA A 283 0.65 -12.60 -18.42
CA ALA A 283 -0.49 -13.49 -18.17
C ALA A 283 -1.39 -13.05 -17.00
N SER A 284 -0.97 -12.07 -16.20
CA SER A 284 -1.62 -11.71 -14.93
C SER A 284 -3.01 -11.10 -15.09
N GLY A 285 -3.30 -10.45 -16.22
CA GLY A 285 -4.51 -9.65 -16.41
C GLY A 285 -4.58 -8.37 -15.56
N ALA A 286 -3.54 -8.05 -14.79
CA ALA A 286 -3.46 -6.81 -14.03
C ALA A 286 -2.95 -5.66 -14.91
N PHE A 287 -3.14 -4.42 -14.44
CA PHE A 287 -2.70 -3.22 -15.15
C PHE A 287 -1.39 -2.66 -14.59
N PHE A 288 -1.07 -2.98 -13.35
CA PHE A 288 0.13 -2.53 -12.66
C PHE A 288 0.82 -3.71 -11.97
N ALA A 289 2.11 -3.56 -11.72
CA ALA A 289 2.86 -4.54 -10.93
C ALA A 289 3.88 -3.85 -10.02
N ARG A 290 4.29 -4.57 -8.96
CA ARG A 290 5.34 -4.15 -8.01
C ARG A 290 5.98 -5.36 -7.31
N LYS A 291 7.28 -5.29 -6.95
CA LYS A 291 8.19 -4.15 -7.04
C LYS A 291 9.15 -4.31 -8.22
N PHE A 292 9.32 -3.26 -8.97
CA PHE A 292 10.42 -3.16 -9.93
C PHE A 292 11.63 -2.46 -9.28
N PRO A 293 12.87 -2.79 -9.69
CA PRO A 293 14.07 -2.14 -9.20
C PRO A 293 13.98 -0.62 -9.24
N ASP A 294 14.50 0.05 -8.21
CA ASP A 294 14.59 1.51 -8.15
C ASP A 294 15.78 2.02 -8.96
N ASP A 295 15.78 1.62 -10.22
CA ASP A 295 16.74 2.00 -11.24
C ASP A 295 15.99 2.11 -12.58
N PRO A 296 15.88 3.33 -13.17
CA PRO A 296 15.16 3.53 -14.42
C PRO A 296 15.77 2.76 -15.59
N ASP A 297 17.04 2.36 -15.48
CA ASP A 297 17.79 1.64 -16.50
C ASP A 297 17.74 0.11 -16.32
N ALA A 298 17.13 -0.37 -15.26
CA ALA A 298 16.98 -1.80 -15.05
C ALA A 298 16.28 -2.46 -16.26
N THR A 299 16.88 -3.53 -16.77
CA THR A 299 16.44 -4.23 -17.99
C THR A 299 14.96 -4.60 -17.91
N ILE A 300 14.50 -5.13 -16.76
CA ILE A 300 13.10 -5.51 -16.61
C ILE A 300 12.16 -4.32 -16.75
N ARG A 301 12.51 -3.13 -16.22
CA ARG A 301 11.68 -1.93 -16.37
C ARG A 301 11.56 -1.52 -17.83
N LEU A 302 12.67 -1.49 -18.55
CA LEU A 302 12.70 -1.13 -19.97
C LEU A 302 11.93 -2.13 -20.81
N ARG A 303 12.08 -3.43 -20.53
CA ARG A 303 11.35 -4.49 -21.23
C ARG A 303 9.85 -4.39 -20.99
N VAL A 304 9.41 -4.20 -19.77
CA VAL A 304 7.99 -4.02 -19.45
C VAL A 304 7.39 -2.84 -20.20
N LEU A 305 8.04 -1.67 -20.16
CA LEU A 305 7.56 -0.48 -20.85
C LEU A 305 7.52 -0.66 -22.38
N ASN A 306 8.50 -1.33 -22.96
CA ASN A 306 8.55 -1.56 -24.40
C ASN A 306 7.62 -2.67 -24.89
N GLU A 307 7.58 -3.79 -24.16
CA GLU A 307 6.90 -5.01 -24.65
C GLU A 307 5.44 -5.11 -24.19
N LEU A 308 5.11 -4.57 -23.00
CA LEU A 308 3.77 -4.71 -22.43
C LEU A 308 2.93 -3.43 -22.53
N VAL A 309 3.55 -2.26 -22.42
CA VAL A 309 2.81 -0.98 -22.38
C VAL A 309 2.71 -0.35 -23.76
N ALA A 310 3.81 -0.23 -24.48
CA ALA A 310 3.87 0.53 -25.73
C ALA A 310 3.80 -0.32 -26.99
N GLY A 311 3.68 -1.64 -26.88
CA GLY A 311 3.61 -2.52 -28.05
C GLY A 311 4.76 -2.29 -29.04
N SER A 312 6.01 -2.40 -28.61
CA SER A 312 7.26 -2.23 -29.39
C SER A 312 7.67 -0.80 -29.78
N GLY A 313 7.04 0.24 -29.26
CA GLY A 313 7.34 1.63 -29.67
C GLY A 313 7.67 2.64 -28.56
N TRP A 314 7.70 2.23 -27.30
CA TRP A 314 7.99 3.19 -26.22
C TRP A 314 9.45 3.64 -26.26
N ARG A 315 9.65 4.93 -26.50
CA ARG A 315 10.95 5.58 -26.38
C ARG A 315 10.86 6.61 -25.26
N ASP A 316 11.73 6.48 -24.26
CA ASP A 316 11.81 7.49 -23.19
C ASP A 316 12.20 8.84 -23.82
N PRO A 317 11.32 9.85 -23.76
CA PRO A 317 11.60 11.15 -24.34
C PRO A 317 12.82 11.84 -23.72
N ALA A 318 13.15 11.55 -22.45
CA ALA A 318 14.32 12.09 -21.78
C ALA A 318 15.64 11.52 -22.36
N ARG A 319 15.65 10.27 -22.82
CA ARG A 319 16.83 9.64 -23.45
C ARG A 319 17.08 10.11 -24.89
N ILE A 320 16.05 10.57 -25.58
CA ILE A 320 16.23 11.17 -26.90
C ILE A 320 16.97 12.49 -26.79
N ALA A 321 16.65 13.30 -25.77
CA ALA A 321 17.32 14.57 -25.50
C ALA A 321 18.81 14.41 -25.11
N THR A 322 19.12 13.39 -24.30
CA THR A 322 20.52 13.16 -23.82
C THR A 322 21.47 12.60 -24.92
N ARG A 323 20.94 11.89 -25.91
CA ARG A 323 21.74 11.43 -27.05
C ARG A 323 22.11 12.54 -28.05
N GLN A 324 21.45 13.68 -27.97
CA GLN A 324 21.76 14.84 -28.82
C GLN A 324 22.84 15.76 -28.22
N HIS A 325 23.30 15.53 -26.97
CA HIS A 325 24.40 16.25 -26.35
C HIS A 325 25.35 15.27 -25.64
N PRO A 326 26.34 14.68 -26.35
CA PRO A 326 27.40 13.88 -25.74
C PRO A 326 28.43 14.81 -25.12
N GLY A 327 28.33 15.10 -23.81
CA GLY A 327 29.34 15.89 -23.14
C GLY A 327 28.96 16.40 -21.75
N ALA A 328 28.78 15.50 -20.78
CA ALA A 328 28.88 15.88 -19.37
C ALA A 328 29.35 14.64 -18.57
N HIS A 329 30.51 14.78 -17.95
CA HIS A 329 31.15 13.75 -17.14
C HIS A 329 30.28 13.39 -15.90
N ALA A 330 30.16 12.08 -15.66
CA ALA A 330 29.52 11.54 -14.45
C ALA A 330 30.48 11.63 -13.26
N PRO A 331 30.00 11.97 -12.06
CA PRO A 331 30.77 11.81 -10.82
C PRO A 331 30.75 10.34 -10.34
N PRO A 332 31.72 9.93 -9.50
CA PRO A 332 31.92 8.53 -9.14
C PRO A 332 30.86 7.98 -8.19
N GLN A 333 30.56 6.71 -8.36
CA GLN A 333 29.61 5.93 -7.57
C GLN A 333 30.05 5.84 -6.09
N ALA A 334 29.16 6.23 -5.18
CA ALA A 334 29.24 5.89 -3.76
C ALA A 334 28.60 4.51 -3.54
N GLN A 335 29.36 3.63 -2.91
CA GLN A 335 28.95 2.28 -2.55
C GLN A 335 27.78 2.28 -1.55
N ALA A 336 26.82 1.40 -1.80
CA ALA A 336 25.67 1.15 -0.96
C ALA A 336 26.09 0.64 0.43
N ALA A 337 25.66 1.35 1.47
CA ALA A 337 25.75 0.90 2.84
C ALA A 337 24.50 0.06 3.20
N ASN A 338 24.78 -1.15 3.62
CA ASN A 338 24.04 -2.11 4.41
C ASN A 338 22.64 -1.71 4.89
N GLU A 339 21.60 -2.19 4.21
CA GLU A 339 20.28 -2.32 4.78
C GLU A 339 20.18 -3.61 5.60
N GLY A 340 20.32 -3.48 6.90
CA GLY A 340 19.95 -4.53 7.86
C GLY A 340 18.43 -4.68 7.90
N ALA A 341 17.85 -5.40 6.95
CA ALA A 341 16.44 -5.69 6.89
C ALA A 341 16.07 -6.75 7.93
N LEU A 342 15.53 -6.35 9.07
CA LEU A 342 14.79 -7.23 9.97
C LEU A 342 13.41 -7.50 9.39
N VAL A 343 13.27 -8.70 8.90
CA VAL A 343 12.12 -9.20 8.17
C VAL A 343 11.07 -9.72 9.12
N HIS A 344 9.89 -9.13 9.10
CA HIS A 344 8.69 -9.72 9.67
C HIS A 344 7.82 -10.33 8.57
N GLN A 345 7.54 -11.60 8.72
CA GLN A 345 6.68 -12.38 7.83
C GLN A 345 5.26 -11.82 7.82
N VAL A 346 4.77 -11.51 6.63
CA VAL A 346 3.35 -11.33 6.36
C VAL A 346 2.84 -12.67 5.86
N PRO A 347 1.77 -13.26 6.44
CA PRO A 347 1.23 -14.52 5.96
C PRO A 347 0.75 -14.40 4.51
N SER A 348 0.99 -15.43 3.73
CA SER A 348 0.52 -15.48 2.35
C SER A 348 -0.92 -15.96 2.31
N PHE A 349 -1.75 -15.28 1.54
CA PHE A 349 -3.06 -15.74 1.16
C PHE A 349 -2.93 -16.70 -0.05
N ALA A 350 -2.45 -17.91 0.18
CA ALA A 350 -2.52 -18.97 -0.81
C ALA A 350 -3.88 -19.67 -0.67
N ARG A 351 -4.72 -19.61 -1.69
CA ARG A 351 -5.92 -20.45 -1.80
C ARG A 351 -5.51 -21.90 -1.90
N GLY A 352 -5.51 -22.62 -0.81
CA GLY A 352 -5.47 -24.06 -0.79
C GLY A 352 -6.86 -24.61 -1.12
N GLY A 353 -7.14 -24.87 -2.39
CA GLY A 353 -8.29 -25.64 -2.81
C GLY A 353 -8.11 -27.12 -2.42
N GLY A 354 -8.55 -27.50 -1.22
CA GLY A 354 -8.70 -28.90 -0.81
C GLY A 354 -10.06 -29.41 -1.26
N ALA A 355 -10.07 -30.20 -2.33
CA ALA A 355 -11.24 -30.97 -2.71
C ALA A 355 -11.50 -32.04 -1.66
N VAL A 356 -12.61 -31.96 -0.98
CA VAL A 356 -13.17 -33.07 -0.21
C VAL A 356 -14.00 -33.90 -1.18
N GLN A 357 -13.57 -35.15 -1.43
CA GLN A 357 -14.42 -36.20 -2.01
C GLN A 357 -14.88 -37.15 -0.89
N PRO A 358 -15.97 -37.90 -1.12
CA PRO A 358 -17.08 -38.19 -0.22
C PRO A 358 -16.76 -39.10 0.97
#